data_2f705d0128c4482a03f43e6d9d80bc6d
#
_entry.id   2f705d0128c4482a03f43e6d9d80bc6d
#
_cell.length_a   1.000
_cell.length_b   1.000
_cell.length_c   1.000
_cell.angle_alpha   90.00
_cell.angle_beta   90.00
_cell.angle_gamma   90.00
#
_symmetry.space_group_name_H-M   'P 1'
#
loop_
_entity.id
_entity.type
_entity.pdbx_description
1 polymer ?
#
loop_
_entity_poly.entity_id
_entity_poly.type
_entity_poly.pdbx_seq_one_letter_code
_entity_poly.pdbx_strand_id
1 'polypeptide(L)'
;MKFLSYLLLGTFALTGCQATQRHNATTGQPETNSATKGVILGALAGAAAGAITGDDSKDRQRRALYGALGGAAVGGGVGYYFDKQEAELHNTLVNSGVQVQRLDENQLLLIMKNGIGFQSGSFALDSSIHQTLNGVAAVIARYPETKLVVNGHTDSSGNDTTNQVLSEQRAMQVESYLIGQSIKSGRIDAKGYGERHPICDNATIQGRACNRRVEIQILPM
;
A
#
# COMPACT_ATOMS: atom_id res chain seq x y z
N MET A 1 13.13 -50.81 -4.14
CA MET A 1 13.11 -49.54 -4.90
C MET A 1 11.94 -48.60 -4.57
N LYS A 2 11.04 -48.91 -3.63
CA LYS A 2 9.89 -48.03 -3.26
C LYS A 2 10.17 -47.13 -2.04
N PHE A 3 11.23 -47.36 -1.28
CA PHE A 3 11.60 -46.57 -0.09
C PHE A 3 12.40 -45.29 -0.39
N LEU A 4 13.04 -45.19 -1.58
CA LEU A 4 13.87 -44.06 -1.94
C LEU A 4 13.04 -42.87 -2.45
N SER A 5 11.81 -43.09 -2.93
CA SER A 5 10.92 -42.04 -3.41
C SER A 5 10.27 -41.18 -2.31
N TYR A 6 10.15 -41.74 -1.09
CA TYR A 6 9.55 -40.97 0.04
C TYR A 6 10.56 -40.09 0.75
N LEU A 7 11.86 -40.33 0.62
CA LEU A 7 12.89 -39.50 1.25
C LEU A 7 13.11 -38.19 0.49
N LEU A 8 12.81 -38.11 -0.81
CA LEU A 8 12.95 -36.91 -1.61
C LEU A 8 11.78 -35.90 -1.44
N LEU A 9 10.60 -36.39 -1.01
CA LEU A 9 9.45 -35.46 -0.73
C LEU A 9 9.57 -34.76 0.63
N GLY A 10 10.33 -35.35 1.58
CA GLY A 10 10.47 -34.81 2.94
C GLY A 10 11.42 -33.62 3.05
N THR A 11 12.37 -33.46 2.11
CA THR A 11 13.38 -32.38 2.18
C THR A 11 12.94 -31.06 1.56
N PHE A 12 11.88 -31.05 0.73
CA PHE A 12 11.32 -29.81 0.17
C PHE A 12 10.46 -29.01 1.16
N ALA A 13 9.99 -29.64 2.25
CA ALA A 13 9.13 -28.96 3.22
C ALA A 13 9.89 -28.04 4.18
N LEU A 14 11.21 -28.18 4.35
CA LEU A 14 11.99 -27.41 5.33
C LEU A 14 12.62 -26.13 4.77
N THR A 15 12.77 -25.99 3.45
CA THR A 15 13.30 -24.77 2.82
C THR A 15 12.22 -23.74 2.45
N GLY A 16 10.93 -24.14 2.52
CA GLY A 16 9.80 -23.26 2.16
C GLY A 16 9.46 -22.20 3.22
N CYS A 17 9.82 -22.40 4.50
CA CYS A 17 9.38 -21.51 5.56
C CYS A 17 10.03 -20.12 5.54
N GLN A 18 11.24 -19.96 5.01
CA GLN A 18 11.89 -18.63 4.93
C GLN A 18 11.40 -17.79 3.75
N ALA A 19 10.95 -18.41 2.68
CA ALA A 19 10.44 -17.70 1.50
C ALA A 19 9.02 -17.15 1.68
N THR A 20 8.30 -17.58 2.72
CA THR A 20 6.90 -17.20 2.98
C THR A 20 6.75 -16.08 4.00
N GLN A 21 7.82 -15.70 4.68
CA GLN A 21 7.81 -14.67 5.71
C GLN A 21 8.60 -13.44 5.25
N ARG A 22 8.14 -12.27 5.70
CA ARG A 22 8.87 -11.01 5.63
C ARG A 22 8.86 -10.36 7.00
N HIS A 23 9.79 -9.45 7.25
CA HIS A 23 9.71 -8.59 8.42
C HIS A 23 8.80 -7.39 8.11
N ASN A 24 7.84 -7.16 8.97
CA ASN A 24 7.03 -5.95 8.92
C ASN A 24 7.95 -4.74 9.15
N ALA A 25 8.03 -3.85 8.19
CA ALA A 25 8.96 -2.72 8.24
C ALA A 25 8.59 -1.69 9.32
N THR A 26 7.35 -1.70 9.81
CA THR A 26 6.88 -0.80 10.87
C THR A 26 7.09 -1.40 12.26
N THR A 27 6.89 -2.71 12.44
CA THR A 27 6.93 -3.39 13.75
C THR A 27 8.17 -4.27 13.95
N GLY A 28 8.91 -4.58 12.89
CA GLY A 28 10.03 -5.52 12.90
C GLY A 28 9.64 -6.98 13.11
N GLN A 29 8.34 -7.28 13.27
CA GLN A 29 7.85 -8.64 13.50
C GLN A 29 7.81 -9.46 12.19
N PRO A 30 8.11 -10.76 12.26
CA PRO A 30 7.93 -11.63 11.10
C PRO A 30 6.44 -11.80 10.79
N GLU A 31 6.07 -11.60 9.54
CA GLU A 31 4.71 -11.82 9.03
C GLU A 31 4.75 -12.60 7.72
N THR A 32 3.65 -13.29 7.40
CA THR A 32 3.50 -13.93 6.09
C THR A 32 3.50 -12.86 5.00
N ASN A 33 4.35 -13.02 3.99
CA ASN A 33 4.42 -12.06 2.88
C ASN A 33 3.11 -12.05 2.07
N SER A 34 2.82 -10.92 1.43
CA SER A 34 1.56 -10.74 0.71
C SER A 34 1.46 -11.59 -0.54
N ALA A 35 2.59 -11.94 -1.15
CA ALA A 35 2.61 -12.91 -2.24
C ALA A 35 2.06 -14.26 -1.79
N THR A 36 2.49 -14.76 -0.62
CA THR A 36 1.99 -16.04 -0.06
C THR A 36 0.52 -15.95 0.32
N LYS A 37 0.09 -14.86 0.95
CA LYS A 37 -1.33 -14.65 1.27
C LYS A 37 -2.17 -14.58 -0.01
N GLY A 38 -1.72 -13.83 -1.01
CA GLY A 38 -2.37 -13.72 -2.31
C GLY A 38 -2.45 -15.05 -3.05
N VAL A 39 -1.40 -15.90 -2.99
CA VAL A 39 -1.43 -17.26 -3.53
C VAL A 39 -2.52 -18.10 -2.85
N ILE A 40 -2.60 -18.07 -1.52
CA ILE A 40 -3.58 -18.86 -0.76
C ILE A 40 -5.00 -18.38 -1.06
N LEU A 41 -5.26 -17.08 -0.96
CA LEU A 41 -6.59 -16.49 -1.21
C LEU A 41 -7.02 -16.68 -2.67
N GLY A 42 -6.12 -16.43 -3.61
CA GLY A 42 -6.37 -16.60 -5.02
C GLY A 42 -6.66 -18.06 -5.38
N ALA A 43 -5.92 -19.01 -4.79
CA ALA A 43 -6.16 -20.45 -4.97
C ALA A 43 -7.53 -20.86 -4.43
N LEU A 44 -7.92 -20.39 -3.25
CA LEU A 44 -9.22 -20.70 -2.66
C LEU A 44 -10.37 -20.11 -3.48
N ALA A 45 -10.27 -18.86 -3.88
CA ALA A 45 -11.29 -18.19 -4.70
C ALA A 45 -11.41 -18.84 -6.09
N GLY A 46 -10.27 -19.14 -6.73
CA GLY A 46 -10.23 -19.82 -8.02
C GLY A 46 -10.77 -21.25 -7.97
N ALA A 47 -10.45 -21.99 -6.90
CA ALA A 47 -11.00 -23.34 -6.69
C ALA A 47 -12.53 -23.30 -6.52
N ALA A 48 -13.04 -22.36 -5.72
CA ALA A 48 -14.48 -22.19 -5.50
C ALA A 48 -15.21 -21.84 -6.82
N ALA A 49 -14.69 -20.87 -7.59
CA ALA A 49 -15.25 -20.48 -8.87
C ALA A 49 -15.23 -21.66 -9.89
N GLY A 50 -14.12 -22.38 -9.95
CA GLY A 50 -13.99 -23.56 -10.81
C GLY A 50 -14.96 -24.70 -10.44
N ALA A 51 -15.17 -24.92 -9.14
CA ALA A 51 -16.09 -25.96 -8.66
C ALA A 51 -17.57 -25.63 -8.99
N ILE A 52 -17.97 -24.36 -8.98
CA ILE A 52 -19.35 -23.94 -9.27
C ILE A 52 -19.69 -24.09 -10.76
N THR A 53 -18.71 -23.98 -11.66
CA THR A 53 -18.92 -23.97 -13.11
C THR A 53 -18.88 -25.34 -13.77
N GLY A 54 -18.55 -26.41 -13.03
CA GLY A 54 -18.48 -27.78 -13.57
C GLY A 54 -19.81 -28.49 -13.65
N ASP A 55 -20.05 -29.24 -14.73
CA ASP A 55 -21.32 -29.93 -15.00
C ASP A 55 -21.45 -31.26 -14.23
N ASP A 56 -20.35 -31.99 -14.02
CA ASP A 56 -20.30 -33.23 -13.25
C ASP A 56 -19.20 -33.19 -12.16
N SER A 57 -19.13 -34.23 -11.32
CA SER A 57 -18.18 -34.30 -10.20
C SER A 57 -16.71 -34.34 -10.64
N LYS A 58 -16.40 -34.96 -11.77
CA LYS A 58 -15.02 -35.01 -12.31
C LYS A 58 -14.65 -33.68 -12.98
N ASP A 59 -15.58 -33.09 -13.69
CA ASP A 59 -15.39 -31.78 -14.33
C ASP A 59 -15.24 -30.67 -13.27
N ARG A 60 -16.05 -30.70 -12.20
CA ARG A 60 -15.91 -29.81 -11.05
C ARG A 60 -14.52 -29.90 -10.40
N GLN A 61 -14.00 -31.10 -10.17
CA GLN A 61 -12.66 -31.28 -9.62
C GLN A 61 -11.57 -30.71 -10.54
N ARG A 62 -11.67 -30.94 -11.84
CA ARG A 62 -10.71 -30.40 -12.81
C ARG A 62 -10.76 -28.88 -12.88
N ARG A 63 -11.95 -28.30 -12.99
CA ARG A 63 -12.13 -26.83 -13.03
C ARG A 63 -11.71 -26.19 -11.70
N ALA A 64 -11.98 -26.80 -10.57
CA ALA A 64 -11.49 -26.32 -9.27
C ALA A 64 -9.96 -26.31 -9.21
N LEU A 65 -9.29 -27.36 -9.72
CA LEU A 65 -7.83 -27.43 -9.76
C LEU A 65 -7.24 -26.34 -10.68
N TYR A 66 -7.76 -26.19 -11.90
CA TYR A 66 -7.30 -25.13 -12.82
C TYR A 66 -7.61 -23.73 -12.31
N GLY A 67 -8.78 -23.55 -11.66
CA GLY A 67 -9.15 -22.29 -11.03
C GLY A 67 -8.20 -21.95 -9.87
N ALA A 68 -7.86 -22.95 -9.03
CA ALA A 68 -6.91 -22.75 -7.94
C ALA A 68 -5.53 -22.33 -8.44
N LEU A 69 -5.02 -22.99 -9.49
CA LEU A 69 -3.70 -22.66 -10.06
C LEU A 69 -3.71 -21.25 -10.69
N GLY A 70 -4.76 -20.90 -11.45
CA GLY A 70 -4.89 -19.58 -12.04
C GLY A 70 -5.04 -18.48 -10.98
N GLY A 71 -5.91 -18.70 -10.00
CA GLY A 71 -6.12 -17.76 -8.89
C GLY A 71 -4.88 -17.54 -8.04
N ALA A 72 -4.12 -18.62 -7.75
CA ALA A 72 -2.85 -18.52 -7.03
C ALA A 72 -1.81 -17.69 -7.78
N ALA A 73 -1.71 -17.86 -9.10
CA ALA A 73 -0.76 -17.11 -9.92
C ALA A 73 -1.07 -15.60 -9.92
N VAL A 74 -2.36 -15.24 -10.07
CA VAL A 74 -2.79 -13.83 -10.06
C VAL A 74 -2.62 -13.22 -8.68
N GLY A 75 -3.13 -13.86 -7.63
CA GLY A 75 -3.06 -13.34 -6.26
C GLY A 75 -1.63 -13.19 -5.76
N GLY A 76 -0.77 -14.19 -6.04
CA GLY A 76 0.64 -14.14 -5.68
C GLY A 76 1.42 -13.05 -6.42
N GLY A 77 1.10 -12.82 -7.69
CA GLY A 77 1.74 -11.80 -8.52
C GLY A 77 1.49 -10.38 -8.00
N VAL A 78 0.24 -10.07 -7.65
CA VAL A 78 -0.13 -8.75 -7.10
C VAL A 78 0.54 -8.55 -5.74
N GLY A 79 0.48 -9.54 -4.83
CA GLY A 79 1.12 -9.44 -3.53
C GLY A 79 2.63 -9.18 -3.62
N TYR A 80 3.33 -9.91 -4.51
CA TYR A 80 4.76 -9.72 -4.74
C TYR A 80 5.10 -8.31 -5.27
N TYR A 81 4.25 -7.78 -6.16
CA TYR A 81 4.41 -6.44 -6.71
C TYR A 81 4.37 -5.37 -5.61
N PHE A 82 3.39 -5.47 -4.69
CA PHE A 82 3.29 -4.55 -3.56
C PHE A 82 4.37 -4.77 -2.50
N ASP A 83 4.82 -6.01 -2.26
CA ASP A 83 5.93 -6.30 -1.35
C ASP A 83 7.22 -5.63 -1.82
N LYS A 84 7.52 -5.68 -3.13
CA LYS A 84 8.67 -4.97 -3.70
C LYS A 84 8.52 -3.46 -3.62
N GLN A 85 7.36 -2.92 -3.98
CA GLN A 85 7.11 -1.48 -3.93
C GLN A 85 7.26 -0.94 -2.50
N GLU A 86 6.74 -1.65 -1.50
CA GLU A 86 6.90 -1.30 -0.08
C GLU A 86 8.37 -1.25 0.33
N ALA A 87 9.14 -2.30 0.00
CA ALA A 87 10.56 -2.36 0.33
C ALA A 87 11.35 -1.20 -0.31
N GLU A 88 11.06 -0.86 -1.56
CA GLU A 88 11.70 0.28 -2.23
C GLU A 88 11.30 1.62 -1.62
N LEU A 89 10.03 1.80 -1.24
CA LEU A 89 9.58 3.00 -0.55
C LEU A 89 10.26 3.15 0.80
N HIS A 90 10.36 2.08 1.60
CA HIS A 90 11.08 2.12 2.87
C HIS A 90 12.54 2.53 2.68
N ASN A 91 13.25 1.91 1.73
CA ASN A 91 14.65 2.22 1.45
C ASN A 91 14.84 3.68 0.97
N THR A 92 13.92 4.17 0.12
CA THR A 92 14.01 5.52 -0.45
C THR A 92 13.65 6.59 0.56
N LEU A 93 12.73 6.30 1.50
CA LEU A 93 12.19 7.27 2.45
C LEU A 93 12.82 7.16 3.85
N VAL A 94 13.92 6.42 3.99
CA VAL A 94 14.70 6.39 5.24
C VAL A 94 15.08 7.82 5.64
N ASN A 95 14.82 8.19 6.89
CA ASN A 95 15.09 9.52 7.46
C ASN A 95 14.36 10.71 6.81
N SER A 96 13.37 10.47 5.94
CA SER A 96 12.57 11.54 5.32
C SER A 96 11.46 12.11 6.22
N GLY A 97 11.19 11.46 7.36
CA GLY A 97 10.05 11.75 8.23
C GLY A 97 8.71 11.19 7.71
N VAL A 98 8.68 10.56 6.54
CA VAL A 98 7.50 9.88 6.00
C VAL A 98 7.42 8.46 6.55
N GLN A 99 6.25 8.10 7.06
CA GLN A 99 5.98 6.74 7.51
C GLN A 99 5.34 5.95 6.37
N VAL A 100 5.91 4.79 6.06
CA VAL A 100 5.34 3.82 5.12
C VAL A 100 4.62 2.76 5.93
N GLN A 101 3.32 2.60 5.70
CA GLN A 101 2.49 1.60 6.37
C GLN A 101 1.80 0.73 5.32
N ARG A 102 1.63 -0.53 5.66
CA ARG A 102 0.77 -1.42 4.88
C ARG A 102 -0.60 -1.47 5.51
N LEU A 103 -1.62 -1.11 4.72
CA LEU A 103 -3.02 -1.16 5.18
C LEU A 103 -3.63 -2.53 4.90
N ASP A 104 -3.31 -3.11 3.73
CA ASP A 104 -3.85 -4.39 3.27
C ASP A 104 -2.84 -5.04 2.32
N GLU A 105 -3.12 -6.26 1.84
CA GLU A 105 -2.23 -7.02 0.94
C GLU A 105 -1.80 -6.22 -0.31
N ASN A 106 -2.70 -5.34 -0.79
CA ASN A 106 -2.53 -4.56 -2.00
C ASN A 106 -2.66 -3.04 -1.77
N GLN A 107 -2.43 -2.57 -0.54
CA GLN A 107 -2.58 -1.16 -0.21
C GLN A 107 -1.43 -0.68 0.68
N LEU A 108 -0.77 0.39 0.24
CA LEU A 108 0.23 1.08 1.03
C LEU A 108 -0.25 2.48 1.39
N LEU A 109 0.19 2.99 2.51
CA LEU A 109 -0.09 4.33 2.99
C LEU A 109 1.22 5.02 3.36
N LEU A 110 1.46 6.16 2.75
CA LEU A 110 2.54 7.07 3.12
C LEU A 110 1.94 8.18 3.97
N ILE A 111 2.44 8.38 5.17
CA ILE A 111 1.97 9.41 6.10
C ILE A 111 3.07 10.45 6.30
N MET A 112 2.81 11.66 5.88
CA MET A 112 3.65 12.84 6.09
C MET A 112 3.06 13.65 7.24
N LYS A 113 3.60 13.47 8.46
CA LYS A 113 3.11 14.12 9.69
C LYS A 113 3.78 15.47 9.94
N ASN A 114 3.13 16.26 10.79
CA ASN A 114 3.69 17.40 11.49
C ASN A 114 4.17 18.54 10.60
N GLY A 115 3.39 18.87 9.57
CA GLY A 115 3.71 19.99 8.71
C GLY A 115 4.95 19.78 7.84
N ILE A 116 5.43 18.54 7.71
CA ILE A 116 6.44 18.22 6.73
C ILE A 116 5.90 18.65 5.37
N GLY A 117 6.54 19.65 4.79
CA GLY A 117 6.19 20.19 3.49
C GLY A 117 5.21 21.34 3.46
N PHE A 118 4.61 21.78 4.57
CA PHE A 118 3.75 22.98 4.61
C PHE A 118 3.96 23.79 5.86
N GLN A 119 4.01 25.12 5.71
CA GLN A 119 3.96 26.03 6.85
C GLN A 119 2.55 26.11 7.42
N SER A 120 2.44 26.58 8.68
CA SER A 120 1.14 26.75 9.35
C SER A 120 0.25 27.72 8.55
N GLY A 121 -0.99 27.31 8.29
CA GLY A 121 -1.95 28.08 7.51
C GLY A 121 -1.65 28.18 6.01
N SER A 122 -0.58 27.58 5.51
CA SER A 122 -0.17 27.60 4.10
C SER A 122 -0.47 26.29 3.40
N PHE A 123 -0.73 26.35 2.11
CA PHE A 123 -0.80 25.23 1.19
C PHE A 123 0.40 25.15 0.24
N ALA A 124 1.30 26.13 0.27
CA ALA A 124 2.51 26.11 -0.53
C ALA A 124 3.47 25.02 -0.01
N LEU A 125 3.98 24.16 -0.91
CA LEU A 125 4.98 23.18 -0.58
C LEU A 125 6.29 23.85 -0.16
N ASP A 126 6.81 23.43 0.99
CA ASP A 126 8.14 23.81 1.43
C ASP A 126 9.20 23.03 0.64
N SER A 127 10.32 23.69 0.34
CA SER A 127 11.41 23.06 -0.43
C SER A 127 12.01 21.82 0.26
N SER A 128 11.90 21.73 1.59
CA SER A 128 12.39 20.59 2.37
C SER A 128 11.74 19.26 2.00
N ILE A 129 10.48 19.27 1.51
CA ILE A 129 9.76 18.04 1.12
C ILE A 129 10.06 17.60 -0.32
N HIS A 130 10.64 18.47 -1.15
CA HIS A 130 10.85 18.18 -2.58
C HIS A 130 11.67 16.89 -2.79
N GLN A 131 12.76 16.71 -2.05
CA GLN A 131 13.58 15.50 -2.16
C GLN A 131 12.78 14.24 -1.82
N THR A 132 11.94 14.30 -0.81
CA THR A 132 11.06 13.20 -0.40
C THR A 132 10.04 12.88 -1.47
N LEU A 133 9.34 13.88 -2.02
CA LEU A 133 8.36 13.70 -3.09
C LEU A 133 9.01 13.20 -4.40
N ASN A 134 10.24 13.63 -4.70
CA ASN A 134 11.02 13.08 -5.82
C ASN A 134 11.31 11.59 -5.61
N GLY A 135 11.66 11.19 -4.39
CA GLY A 135 11.86 9.78 -4.04
C GLY A 135 10.58 8.97 -4.24
N VAL A 136 9.45 9.48 -3.76
CA VAL A 136 8.12 8.86 -3.96
C VAL A 136 7.84 8.73 -5.47
N ALA A 137 7.97 9.81 -6.23
CA ALA A 137 7.72 9.81 -7.67
C ALA A 137 8.61 8.80 -8.42
N ALA A 138 9.89 8.71 -8.07
CA ALA A 138 10.84 7.79 -8.68
C ALA A 138 10.45 6.32 -8.42
N VAL A 139 9.95 5.99 -7.22
CA VAL A 139 9.43 4.64 -6.95
C VAL A 139 8.14 4.42 -7.73
N ILE A 140 7.16 5.31 -7.65
CA ILE A 140 5.85 5.17 -8.31
C ILE A 140 5.98 5.05 -9.85
N ALA A 141 6.98 5.69 -10.45
CA ALA A 141 7.24 5.57 -11.89
C ALA A 141 7.63 4.15 -12.31
N ARG A 142 8.31 3.38 -11.42
CA ARG A 142 8.67 1.96 -11.66
C ARG A 142 7.49 0.99 -11.47
N TYR A 143 6.42 1.45 -10.82
CA TYR A 143 5.23 0.65 -10.52
C TYR A 143 4.00 1.22 -11.24
N PRO A 144 3.87 1.04 -12.57
CA PRO A 144 2.81 1.66 -13.37
C PRO A 144 1.41 1.17 -13.08
N GLU A 145 1.26 -0.03 -12.50
CA GLU A 145 -0.04 -0.66 -12.20
C GLU A 145 -0.66 -0.18 -10.87
N THR A 146 -0.19 0.95 -10.34
CA THR A 146 -0.75 1.55 -9.12
C THR A 146 -1.28 2.95 -9.36
N LYS A 147 -2.32 3.29 -8.63
CA LYS A 147 -2.86 4.66 -8.53
C LYS A 147 -2.62 5.24 -7.15
N LEU A 148 -2.64 6.55 -7.06
CA LEU A 148 -2.44 7.32 -5.85
C LEU A 148 -3.71 8.07 -5.46
N VAL A 149 -4.03 8.10 -4.18
CA VAL A 149 -5.03 9.02 -3.62
C VAL A 149 -4.33 9.86 -2.56
N VAL A 150 -4.23 11.15 -2.81
CA VAL A 150 -3.61 12.11 -1.90
C VAL A 150 -4.69 12.72 -1.02
N ASN A 151 -4.61 12.49 0.28
CA ASN A 151 -5.59 12.94 1.27
C ASN A 151 -4.97 14.02 2.16
N GLY A 152 -5.55 15.20 2.17
CA GLY A 152 -5.15 16.31 3.04
C GLY A 152 -6.00 16.34 4.31
N HIS A 153 -5.35 16.61 5.45
CA HIS A 153 -6.00 16.75 6.75
C HIS A 153 -5.48 17.96 7.51
N THR A 154 -6.34 18.52 8.35
CA THR A 154 -6.02 19.60 9.30
C THR A 154 -6.23 19.13 10.74
N ASP A 155 -5.79 19.95 11.69
CA ASP A 155 -6.30 19.86 13.05
C ASP A 155 -7.64 20.61 13.18
N SER A 156 -8.24 20.59 14.37
CA SER A 156 -9.51 21.25 14.67
C SER A 156 -9.36 22.73 15.01
N SER A 157 -8.23 23.36 14.70
CA SER A 157 -8.05 24.79 14.94
C SER A 157 -8.67 25.60 13.80
N GLY A 158 -9.55 26.54 14.14
CA GLY A 158 -10.17 27.43 13.15
C GLY A 158 -11.57 26.98 12.73
N ASN A 159 -11.94 27.27 11.49
CA ASN A 159 -13.28 27.03 10.96
C ASN A 159 -13.27 25.81 10.03
N ASP A 160 -14.28 24.92 10.15
CA ASP A 160 -14.40 23.70 9.34
C ASP A 160 -14.32 23.97 7.83
N THR A 161 -15.00 25.01 7.34
CA THR A 161 -14.96 25.38 5.92
C THR A 161 -13.54 25.78 5.48
N THR A 162 -12.84 26.56 6.28
CA THR A 162 -11.45 26.97 6.00
C THR A 162 -10.52 25.74 6.02
N ASN A 163 -10.71 24.86 7.00
CA ASN A 163 -9.95 23.60 7.12
C ASN A 163 -10.20 22.66 5.94
N GLN A 164 -11.45 22.59 5.46
CA GLN A 164 -11.79 21.82 4.27
C GLN A 164 -11.03 22.35 3.05
N VAL A 165 -11.10 23.65 2.77
CA VAL A 165 -10.41 24.27 1.62
C VAL A 165 -8.89 24.12 1.75
N LEU A 166 -8.31 24.35 2.93
CA LEU A 166 -6.87 24.23 3.15
C LEU A 166 -6.37 22.80 2.91
N SER A 167 -7.13 21.81 3.37
CA SER A 167 -6.76 20.41 3.18
C SER A 167 -6.83 20.00 1.70
N GLU A 168 -7.84 20.45 0.95
CA GLU A 168 -7.94 20.25 -0.49
C GLU A 168 -6.76 20.88 -1.24
N GLN A 169 -6.46 22.13 -0.96
CA GLN A 169 -5.34 22.82 -1.57
C GLN A 169 -4.01 22.13 -1.33
N ARG A 170 -3.76 21.62 -0.12
CA ARG A 170 -2.56 20.85 0.22
C ARG A 170 -2.47 19.55 -0.58
N ALA A 171 -3.57 18.79 -0.66
CA ALA A 171 -3.62 17.58 -1.44
C ALA A 171 -3.34 17.85 -2.93
N MET A 172 -3.97 18.90 -3.49
CA MET A 172 -3.78 19.31 -4.89
C MET A 172 -2.34 19.80 -5.18
N GLN A 173 -1.66 20.41 -4.20
CA GLN A 173 -0.24 20.79 -4.36
C GLN A 173 0.66 19.58 -4.47
N VAL A 174 0.45 18.55 -3.64
CA VAL A 174 1.20 17.29 -3.72
C VAL A 174 0.90 16.58 -5.04
N GLU A 175 -0.38 16.48 -5.44
CA GLU A 175 -0.78 15.94 -6.74
C GLU A 175 -0.06 16.65 -7.89
N SER A 176 -0.16 17.98 -7.94
CA SER A 176 0.47 18.80 -8.99
C SER A 176 1.98 18.61 -9.02
N TYR A 177 2.62 18.50 -7.86
CA TYR A 177 4.05 18.23 -7.77
C TYR A 177 4.41 16.87 -8.37
N LEU A 178 3.67 15.81 -8.01
CA LEU A 178 3.92 14.45 -8.52
C LEU A 178 3.64 14.35 -10.03
N ILE A 179 2.63 15.06 -10.55
CA ILE A 179 2.39 15.18 -12.00
C ILE A 179 3.58 15.87 -12.67
N GLY A 180 4.13 16.93 -12.07
CA GLY A 180 5.35 17.59 -12.52
C GLY A 180 6.58 16.67 -12.55
N GLN A 181 6.59 15.60 -11.72
CA GLN A 181 7.59 14.53 -11.73
C GLN A 181 7.24 13.38 -12.70
N SER A 182 6.42 13.64 -13.70
CA SER A 182 6.05 12.71 -14.79
C SER A 182 5.13 11.55 -14.36
N ILE A 183 4.46 11.65 -13.21
CA ILE A 183 3.37 10.71 -12.90
C ILE A 183 2.13 11.15 -13.69
N LYS A 184 1.51 10.21 -14.41
CA LYS A 184 0.32 10.50 -15.23
C LYS A 184 -0.83 10.99 -14.35
N SER A 185 -1.49 12.08 -14.74
CA SER A 185 -2.62 12.66 -13.99
C SER A 185 -3.76 11.68 -13.73
N GLY A 186 -4.07 10.80 -14.68
CA GLY A 186 -5.08 9.75 -14.51
C GLY A 186 -4.75 8.67 -13.45
N ARG A 187 -3.55 8.73 -12.85
CA ARG A 187 -3.14 7.85 -11.76
C ARG A 187 -3.18 8.51 -10.38
N ILE A 188 -3.54 9.78 -10.29
CA ILE A 188 -3.52 10.53 -9.02
C ILE A 188 -4.87 11.22 -8.84
N ASP A 189 -5.42 11.10 -7.66
CA ASP A 189 -6.60 11.84 -7.19
C ASP A 189 -6.23 12.59 -5.91
N ALA A 190 -6.66 13.85 -5.77
CA ALA A 190 -6.49 14.64 -4.56
C ALA A 190 -7.82 14.89 -3.84
N LYS A 191 -7.83 14.75 -2.50
CA LYS A 191 -9.00 14.96 -1.65
C LYS A 191 -8.63 15.68 -0.37
N GLY A 192 -9.45 16.64 0.06
CA GLY A 192 -9.38 17.25 1.37
C GLY A 192 -10.45 16.70 2.30
N TYR A 193 -10.06 16.45 3.53
CA TYR A 193 -10.96 15.97 4.59
C TYR A 193 -11.11 16.96 5.74
N GLY A 194 -10.40 18.09 5.68
CA GLY A 194 -10.40 19.04 6.78
C GLY A 194 -10.01 18.39 8.09
N GLU A 195 -10.73 18.68 9.15
CA GLU A 195 -10.55 18.15 10.50
C GLU A 195 -11.37 16.90 10.81
N ARG A 196 -12.15 16.37 9.85
CA ARG A 196 -13.17 15.35 10.08
C ARG A 196 -12.63 13.94 10.36
N HIS A 197 -11.36 13.69 10.07
CA HIS A 197 -10.73 12.38 10.28
C HIS A 197 -9.47 12.51 11.16
N PRO A 198 -9.63 12.87 12.45
CA PRO A 198 -8.50 12.94 13.36
C PRO A 198 -7.96 11.55 13.69
N ILE A 199 -6.63 11.42 13.77
CA ILE A 199 -5.94 10.20 14.22
C ILE A 199 -5.30 10.37 15.59
N CYS A 200 -5.29 11.59 16.12
CA CYS A 200 -4.76 11.96 17.42
C CYS A 200 -5.72 12.92 18.13
N ASP A 201 -5.54 13.08 19.44
CA ASP A 201 -6.36 13.97 20.25
C ASP A 201 -6.08 15.46 19.94
N ASN A 202 -7.07 16.18 19.42
CA ASN A 202 -6.99 17.61 19.10
C ASN A 202 -6.85 18.51 20.32
N ALA A 203 -7.12 18.04 21.54
CA ALA A 203 -6.96 18.82 22.76
C ALA A 203 -5.48 19.16 23.05
N THR A 204 -4.55 18.33 22.60
CA THR A 204 -3.12 18.53 22.81
C THR A 204 -2.41 19.16 21.63
N ILE A 205 -1.32 19.90 21.89
CA ILE A 205 -0.49 20.50 20.82
C ILE A 205 0.11 19.38 19.93
N GLN A 206 0.58 18.31 20.55
CA GLN A 206 1.16 17.15 19.85
C GLN A 206 0.11 16.43 18.99
N GLY A 207 -1.10 16.28 19.53
CA GLY A 207 -2.20 15.65 18.77
C GLY A 207 -2.65 16.51 17.57
N ARG A 208 -2.74 17.83 17.73
CA ARG A 208 -2.98 18.71 16.59
C ARG A 208 -1.88 18.62 15.54
N ALA A 209 -0.63 18.60 15.97
CA ALA A 209 0.50 18.42 15.05
C ALA A 209 0.42 17.09 14.29
N CYS A 210 -0.03 16.01 14.95
CA CYS A 210 -0.26 14.70 14.34
C CYS A 210 -1.42 14.73 13.32
N ASN A 211 -2.50 15.50 13.58
CA ASN A 211 -3.64 15.60 12.68
C ASN A 211 -3.36 16.43 11.43
N ARG A 212 -2.48 17.43 11.50
CA ARG A 212 -1.99 18.16 10.32
C ARG A 212 -1.08 17.28 9.50
N ARG A 213 -1.62 16.54 8.54
CA ARG A 213 -0.89 15.58 7.73
C ARG A 213 -1.39 15.53 6.29
N VAL A 214 -0.56 15.00 5.43
CA VAL A 214 -0.97 14.51 4.10
C VAL A 214 -0.68 13.02 4.04
N GLU A 215 -1.64 12.28 3.55
CA GLU A 215 -1.56 10.85 3.31
C GLU A 215 -1.56 10.57 1.82
N ILE A 216 -0.70 9.66 1.36
CA ILE A 216 -0.75 9.15 -0.02
C ILE A 216 -1.06 7.66 0.07
N GLN A 217 -2.27 7.29 -0.32
CA GLN A 217 -2.65 5.89 -0.50
C GLN A 217 -2.18 5.39 -1.85
N ILE A 218 -1.57 4.23 -1.88
CA ILE A 218 -1.13 3.54 -3.10
C ILE A 218 -2.00 2.29 -3.24
N LEU A 219 -2.74 2.23 -4.32
CA LEU A 219 -3.79 1.24 -4.59
C LEU A 219 -3.51 0.56 -5.93
N PRO A 220 -3.96 -0.68 -6.17
CA PRO A 220 -3.96 -1.26 -7.51
C PRO A 220 -4.87 -0.47 -8.46
N MET A 221 -4.52 -0.45 -9.74
CA MET A 221 -5.35 0.11 -10.81
C MET A 221 -6.46 -0.85 -11.21
#